data_3bbc7ae6a3107cd5ee398a1a967b08ad
#
_entry.id   3bbc7ae6a3107cd5ee398a1a967b08ad
#
_cell.length_a   1.000
_cell.length_b   1.000
_cell.length_c   1.000
_cell.angle_alpha   90.00
_cell.angle_beta   90.00
_cell.angle_gamma   90.00
#
_symmetry.space_group_name_H-M   'P 1'
#
loop_
_entity.id
_entity.type
_entity.pdbx_description
1 polymer ?
#
loop_
_entity_poly.entity_id
_entity_poly.type
_entity_poly.pdbx_seq_one_letter_code
_entity_poly.pdbx_strand_id
1 'polypeptide(L)'
;APQPVPMTFRARVPSGPDVSGDVQAVGGLFDIAPEGGDYETTVLLKQGQTIEYSLLGLAVPLARNVNGGEPTYRFPPLPPGGHPGIAFKSLEITGPLPPEAWPPASHEVLFGDLPFRAAPAGASPAVEVLPSDPEADARRLFRRFAAAALVKPLPEEDIAAYEALIITAIRGGTGFTAAMLAGYRALLCSPDFLYLDEPGNAGSSGGCGDFVPLAQRLSYFLWDTRPDPALLAKATSGDLGRPEVLHAEV
;
A
#
# COMPACT_ATOMS: atom_id res chain seq x y z
N ALA A 1 26.19 -23.18 9.55
CA ALA A 1 25.58 -23.44 8.24
C ALA A 1 25.44 -22.12 7.49
N PRO A 2 25.61 -22.09 6.18
CA PRO A 2 25.35 -20.88 5.40
C PRO A 2 23.88 -20.46 5.59
N GLN A 3 23.68 -19.16 5.75
CA GLN A 3 22.34 -18.59 5.94
C GLN A 3 21.79 -18.09 4.61
N PRO A 4 20.47 -18.09 4.43
CA PRO A 4 19.84 -17.44 3.28
C PRO A 4 20.24 -15.97 3.17
N VAL A 5 20.29 -15.45 1.96
CA VAL A 5 20.62 -14.05 1.68
C VAL A 5 19.33 -13.33 1.27
N PRO A 6 18.87 -12.34 2.05
CA PRO A 6 17.66 -11.61 1.70
C PRO A 6 17.91 -10.67 0.53
N MET A 7 17.02 -10.73 -0.47
CA MET A 7 17.06 -9.95 -1.70
C MET A 7 15.69 -9.36 -2.02
N THR A 8 15.67 -8.19 -2.62
CA THR A 8 14.47 -7.60 -3.22
C THR A 8 14.79 -7.04 -4.59
N PHE A 9 13.78 -6.92 -5.44
CA PHE A 9 13.88 -6.12 -6.66
C PHE A 9 13.48 -4.68 -6.41
N ARG A 10 14.10 -3.77 -7.14
CA ARG A 10 13.82 -2.34 -7.12
C ARG A 10 13.59 -1.84 -8.53
N ALA A 11 12.67 -0.90 -8.67
CA ALA A 11 12.43 -0.21 -9.92
C ALA A 11 12.72 1.28 -9.74
N ARG A 12 13.32 1.89 -10.77
CA ARG A 12 13.59 3.34 -10.81
C ARG A 12 13.61 3.86 -12.24
N VAL A 13 13.33 5.14 -12.39
CA VAL A 13 13.65 5.85 -13.63
C VAL A 13 15.11 6.27 -13.55
N PRO A 14 15.98 5.87 -14.49
CA PRO A 14 17.37 6.30 -14.50
C PRO A 14 17.45 7.83 -14.62
N SER A 15 18.09 8.49 -13.69
CA SER A 15 18.28 9.94 -13.68
C SER A 15 19.77 10.30 -13.71
N GLY A 16 20.40 10.11 -14.85
CA GLY A 16 21.81 10.46 -15.04
C GLY A 16 22.79 9.64 -14.18
N PRO A 17 23.99 10.13 -13.93
CA PRO A 17 25.00 9.43 -13.12
C PRO A 17 24.67 9.38 -11.63
N ASP A 18 23.74 10.20 -11.17
CA ASP A 18 23.28 10.17 -9.78
C ASP A 18 22.20 9.10 -9.60
N VAL A 19 22.55 8.07 -8.84
CA VAL A 19 21.66 6.92 -8.55
C VAL A 19 20.62 7.19 -7.48
N SER A 20 20.44 8.43 -7.07
CA SER A 20 19.53 8.85 -6.01
C SER A 20 18.07 9.11 -6.44
N GLY A 21 17.69 8.69 -7.65
CA GLY A 21 16.29 8.76 -8.09
C GLY A 21 15.34 7.92 -7.24
N ASP A 22 14.05 8.17 -7.36
CA ASP A 22 12.98 7.46 -6.64
C ASP A 22 13.07 5.94 -6.86
N VAL A 23 13.72 5.27 -5.93
CA VAL A 23 13.88 3.82 -5.93
C VAL A 23 12.71 3.20 -5.17
N GLN A 24 11.93 2.40 -5.85
CA GLN A 24 10.80 1.69 -5.28
C GLN A 24 11.09 0.19 -5.17
N ALA A 25 10.86 -0.40 -3.99
CA ALA A 25 10.87 -1.86 -3.87
C ALA A 25 9.69 -2.45 -4.66
N VAL A 26 9.97 -3.49 -5.45
CA VAL A 26 8.97 -4.18 -6.26
C VAL A 26 9.18 -5.69 -6.15
N GLY A 27 8.11 -6.48 -6.30
CA GLY A 27 8.20 -7.93 -6.37
C GLY A 27 8.44 -8.66 -5.05
N GLY A 28 8.40 -7.97 -3.90
CA GLY A 28 8.50 -8.60 -2.59
C GLY A 28 9.93 -8.88 -2.12
N LEU A 29 10.02 -9.68 -1.06
CA LEU A 29 11.26 -10.09 -0.41
C LEU A 29 11.51 -11.57 -0.67
N PHE A 30 12.75 -11.91 -1.00
CA PHE A 30 13.20 -13.29 -1.22
C PHE A 30 14.33 -13.63 -0.28
N ASP A 31 14.24 -14.77 0.38
CA ASP A 31 15.35 -15.38 1.11
C ASP A 31 16.01 -16.42 0.21
N ILE A 32 17.14 -16.02 -0.41
CA ILE A 32 17.84 -16.86 -1.37
C ILE A 32 18.64 -17.94 -0.62
N ALA A 33 18.21 -19.17 -0.80
CA ALA A 33 18.83 -20.32 -0.16
C ALA A 33 20.27 -20.56 -0.66
N PRO A 34 21.18 -21.03 0.20
CA PRO A 34 22.58 -21.29 -0.17
C PRO A 34 22.76 -22.33 -1.28
N GLU A 35 21.86 -23.28 -1.38
CA GLU A 35 21.81 -24.29 -2.44
C GLU A 35 21.29 -23.75 -3.77
N GLY A 36 20.77 -22.54 -3.78
CA GLY A 36 20.11 -21.92 -4.93
C GLY A 36 18.67 -22.35 -5.08
N GLY A 37 18.03 -21.90 -6.15
CA GLY A 37 16.64 -22.20 -6.48
C GLY A 37 16.12 -21.29 -7.58
N ASP A 38 14.93 -21.60 -8.06
CA ASP A 38 14.18 -20.75 -8.98
C ASP A 38 13.23 -19.88 -8.16
N TYR A 39 13.28 -18.57 -8.42
CA TYR A 39 12.46 -17.57 -7.73
C TYR A 39 11.72 -16.76 -8.77
N GLU A 40 10.41 -16.63 -8.61
CA GLU A 40 9.54 -15.94 -9.55
C GLU A 40 8.77 -14.83 -8.84
N THR A 41 8.57 -13.73 -9.52
CA THR A 41 7.73 -12.63 -9.06
C THR A 41 7.14 -11.85 -10.23
N THR A 42 5.96 -11.30 -10.01
CA THR A 42 5.31 -10.39 -10.95
C THR A 42 5.41 -8.96 -10.43
N VAL A 43 5.88 -8.06 -11.27
CA VAL A 43 6.08 -6.66 -10.91
C VAL A 43 5.39 -5.74 -11.90
N LEU A 44 4.87 -4.62 -11.41
CA LEU A 44 4.37 -3.54 -12.25
C LEU A 44 5.49 -2.54 -12.52
N LEU A 45 5.92 -2.44 -13.78
CA LEU A 45 6.89 -1.45 -14.21
C LEU A 45 6.20 -0.36 -15.03
N LYS A 46 6.55 0.89 -14.76
CA LYS A 46 6.15 2.03 -15.60
C LYS A 46 7.12 2.20 -16.77
N GLN A 47 6.64 2.79 -17.86
CA GLN A 47 7.50 3.11 -18.99
C GLN A 47 8.71 3.94 -18.55
N GLY A 48 9.89 3.53 -18.99
CA GLY A 48 11.15 4.18 -18.65
C GLY A 48 11.79 3.75 -17.33
N GLN A 49 11.14 2.88 -16.56
CA GLN A 49 11.77 2.28 -15.38
C GLN A 49 12.70 1.13 -15.76
N THR A 50 13.78 1.03 -15.02
CA THR A 50 14.66 -0.14 -14.99
C THR A 50 14.42 -0.94 -13.75
N ILE A 51 14.66 -2.26 -13.81
CA ILE A 51 14.65 -3.15 -12.67
C ILE A 51 16.08 -3.48 -12.26
N GLU A 52 16.34 -3.46 -10.97
CA GLU A 52 17.61 -3.86 -10.38
C GLU A 52 17.34 -4.73 -9.14
N TYR A 53 18.28 -5.59 -8.79
CA TYR A 53 18.21 -6.35 -7.54
C TYR A 53 18.99 -5.63 -6.43
N SER A 54 18.57 -5.82 -5.20
CA SER A 54 19.22 -5.28 -4.02
C SER A 54 19.30 -6.35 -2.94
N LEU A 55 20.52 -6.60 -2.47
CA LEU A 55 20.74 -7.45 -1.30
C LEU A 55 20.51 -6.63 -0.04
N LEU A 56 19.75 -7.16 0.89
CA LEU A 56 19.46 -6.51 2.15
C LEU A 56 20.50 -6.86 3.21
N GLY A 57 20.70 -5.96 4.15
CA GLY A 57 21.64 -6.16 5.25
C GLY A 57 23.12 -6.04 4.88
N LEU A 58 23.44 -5.74 3.62
CA LEU A 58 24.80 -5.46 3.20
C LEU A 58 25.13 -3.98 3.37
N ALA A 59 26.42 -3.70 3.63
CA ALA A 59 26.89 -2.33 3.70
C ALA A 59 26.71 -1.62 2.34
N VAL A 60 26.02 -0.49 2.37
CA VAL A 60 25.79 0.33 1.17
C VAL A 60 26.99 1.26 0.97
N PRO A 61 27.48 1.46 -0.26
CA PRO A 61 28.50 2.45 -0.53
C PRO A 61 28.02 3.85 -0.13
N LEU A 62 28.82 4.56 0.64
CA LEU A 62 28.52 5.94 1.00
C LEU A 62 28.97 6.87 -0.12
N ALA A 63 28.04 7.56 -0.73
CA ALA A 63 28.35 8.67 -1.63
C ALA A 63 28.85 9.85 -0.78
N ARG A 64 30.02 10.39 -1.12
CA ARG A 64 30.53 11.62 -0.54
C ARG A 64 30.68 12.65 -1.63
N ASN A 65 29.91 13.73 -1.56
CA ASN A 65 30.23 14.96 -2.26
C ASN A 65 31.35 15.67 -1.51
N VAL A 66 32.52 15.70 -2.09
CA VAL A 66 33.63 16.49 -1.55
C VAL A 66 33.76 17.73 -2.43
N ASN A 67 33.47 18.90 -1.85
CA ASN A 67 33.69 20.23 -2.45
C ASN A 67 32.97 20.48 -3.80
N GLY A 68 31.75 19.98 -3.98
CA GLY A 68 30.97 20.24 -5.18
C GLY A 68 31.45 19.49 -6.45
N GLY A 69 32.39 18.54 -6.30
CA GLY A 69 32.82 17.64 -7.36
C GLY A 69 31.86 16.46 -7.55
N GLU A 70 32.16 15.62 -8.54
CA GLU A 70 31.41 14.39 -8.78
C GLU A 70 31.37 13.50 -7.53
N PRO A 71 30.24 12.82 -7.24
CA PRO A 71 30.13 11.95 -6.08
C PRO A 71 31.14 10.80 -6.18
N THR A 72 32.00 10.69 -5.17
CA THR A 72 32.89 9.54 -5.03
C THR A 72 32.27 8.52 -4.09
N TYR A 73 32.14 7.28 -4.57
CA TYR A 73 31.64 6.17 -3.76
C TYR A 73 32.78 5.51 -3.02
N ARG A 74 32.70 5.48 -1.70
CA ARG A 74 33.62 4.67 -0.87
C ARG A 74 32.87 3.45 -0.37
N PHE A 75 33.34 2.30 -0.76
CA PHE A 75 32.90 1.04 -0.17
C PHE A 75 33.61 0.85 1.18
N PRO A 76 32.89 0.40 2.23
CA PRO A 76 33.55 -0.04 3.44
C PRO A 76 34.54 -1.18 3.10
N PRO A 77 35.63 -1.33 3.86
CA PRO A 77 36.56 -2.44 3.64
C PRO A 77 35.81 -3.77 3.78
N LEU A 78 36.14 -4.73 2.92
CA LEU A 78 35.58 -6.08 3.02
C LEU A 78 35.99 -6.72 4.34
N PRO A 79 35.06 -7.30 5.09
CA PRO A 79 35.36 -8.04 6.28
C PRO A 79 36.22 -9.28 5.95
N PRO A 80 37.00 -9.80 6.91
CA PRO A 80 37.67 -11.08 6.74
C PRO A 80 36.65 -12.16 6.38
N GLY A 81 36.85 -12.83 5.23
CA GLY A 81 35.90 -13.82 4.71
C GLY A 81 34.90 -13.29 3.69
N GLY A 82 34.90 -11.98 3.39
CA GLY A 82 34.03 -11.38 2.38
C GLY A 82 32.62 -11.12 2.87
N HIS A 83 31.76 -10.66 1.96
CA HIS A 83 30.32 -10.53 2.16
C HIS A 83 29.58 -11.71 1.50
N PRO A 84 28.42 -12.11 2.03
CA PRO A 84 27.53 -13.01 1.29
C PRO A 84 27.14 -12.35 -0.02
N GLY A 85 26.96 -13.13 -1.06
CA GLY A 85 26.59 -12.67 -2.39
C GLY A 85 25.63 -13.65 -3.06
N ILE A 86 24.99 -13.19 -4.12
CA ILE A 86 24.10 -14.00 -4.96
C ILE A 86 24.70 -14.05 -6.36
N ALA A 87 24.72 -15.25 -6.94
CA ALA A 87 25.06 -15.45 -8.34
C ALA A 87 23.80 -15.82 -9.12
N PHE A 88 23.51 -15.07 -10.16
CA PHE A 88 22.43 -15.41 -11.09
C PHE A 88 22.96 -16.38 -12.15
N LYS A 89 22.29 -17.50 -12.31
CA LYS A 89 22.55 -18.44 -13.41
C LYS A 89 21.85 -17.96 -14.69
N SER A 90 20.63 -17.48 -14.55
CA SER A 90 19.81 -16.91 -15.62
C SER A 90 18.81 -15.93 -15.03
N LEU A 91 18.36 -15.00 -15.84
CA LEU A 91 17.23 -14.12 -15.56
C LEU A 91 16.33 -14.16 -16.79
N GLU A 92 15.09 -14.56 -16.59
CA GLU A 92 14.06 -14.55 -17.62
C GLU A 92 13.03 -13.49 -17.29
N ILE A 93 12.66 -12.67 -18.26
CA ILE A 93 11.67 -11.62 -18.12
C ILE A 93 10.61 -11.84 -19.18
N THR A 94 9.39 -12.10 -18.73
CA THR A 94 8.23 -12.28 -19.61
C THR A 94 7.25 -11.14 -19.39
N GLY A 95 6.87 -10.47 -20.45
CA GLY A 95 5.93 -9.35 -20.38
C GLY A 95 5.67 -8.66 -21.73
N PRO A 96 4.71 -7.75 -21.77
CA PRO A 96 3.74 -7.48 -20.71
C PRO A 96 2.79 -8.67 -20.51
N LEU A 97 2.51 -9.00 -19.25
CA LEU A 97 1.52 -10.02 -18.95
C LEU A 97 0.12 -9.44 -19.17
N PRO A 98 -0.80 -10.16 -19.83
CA PRO A 98 -2.19 -9.76 -19.87
C PRO A 98 -2.75 -9.78 -18.44
N PRO A 99 -3.60 -8.81 -18.06
CA PRO A 99 -4.31 -8.90 -16.80
C PRO A 99 -5.16 -10.18 -16.79
N GLU A 100 -5.16 -10.92 -15.69
CA GLU A 100 -5.96 -12.14 -15.52
C GLU A 100 -7.46 -11.86 -15.73
N ALA A 101 -7.91 -10.67 -15.34
CA ALA A 101 -9.25 -10.17 -15.60
C ALA A 101 -9.21 -8.65 -15.82
N TRP A 102 -10.07 -8.17 -16.72
CA TRP A 102 -10.27 -6.75 -16.94
C TRP A 102 -11.76 -6.41 -16.82
N PRO A 103 -12.14 -5.41 -16.02
CA PRO A 103 -11.26 -4.57 -15.18
C PRO A 103 -10.65 -5.34 -14.00
N PRO A 104 -9.52 -4.86 -13.43
CA PRO A 104 -8.92 -5.49 -12.26
C PRO A 104 -9.84 -5.34 -11.04
N ALA A 105 -9.75 -6.27 -10.08
CA ALA A 105 -10.59 -6.27 -8.88
C ALA A 105 -10.56 -4.93 -8.11
N SER A 106 -9.44 -4.22 -8.14
CA SER A 106 -9.33 -2.87 -7.56
C SER A 106 -10.27 -1.85 -8.22
N HIS A 107 -10.55 -1.99 -9.51
CA HIS A 107 -11.53 -1.12 -10.19
C HIS A 107 -12.94 -1.36 -9.65
N GLU A 108 -13.33 -2.63 -9.47
CA GLU A 108 -14.61 -2.99 -8.89
C GLU A 108 -14.78 -2.47 -7.45
N VAL A 109 -13.72 -2.56 -6.65
CA VAL A 109 -13.71 -2.00 -5.29
C VAL A 109 -13.95 -0.48 -5.31
N LEU A 110 -13.31 0.25 -6.22
CA LEU A 110 -13.38 1.71 -6.29
C LEU A 110 -14.66 2.22 -6.97
N PHE A 111 -15.06 1.59 -8.07
CA PHE A 111 -16.12 2.13 -8.97
C PHE A 111 -17.31 1.20 -9.16
N GLY A 112 -17.25 -0.03 -8.60
CA GLY A 112 -18.35 -0.99 -8.71
C GLY A 112 -18.59 -1.43 -10.14
N ASP A 113 -19.85 -1.50 -10.46
CA ASP A 113 -20.41 -1.92 -11.73
C ASP A 113 -20.59 -0.77 -12.74
N LEU A 114 -20.12 0.45 -12.42
CA LEU A 114 -20.26 1.58 -13.32
C LEU A 114 -19.51 1.34 -14.63
N PRO A 115 -20.16 1.66 -15.78
CA PRO A 115 -19.48 1.55 -17.06
C PRO A 115 -18.30 2.52 -17.15
N PHE A 116 -17.31 2.14 -17.93
CA PHE A 116 -16.10 2.94 -18.12
C PHE A 116 -15.58 2.82 -19.55
N ARG A 117 -14.73 3.74 -19.94
CA ARG A 117 -14.00 3.72 -21.20
C ARG A 117 -12.52 4.05 -20.98
N ALA A 118 -11.69 3.64 -21.92
CA ALA A 118 -10.30 4.09 -21.91
C ALA A 118 -10.25 5.62 -22.14
N ALA A 119 -9.44 6.30 -21.34
CA ALA A 119 -9.16 7.71 -21.57
C ALA A 119 -8.15 7.87 -22.72
N PRO A 120 -8.03 9.06 -23.33
CA PRO A 120 -7.02 9.32 -24.37
C PRO A 120 -5.60 8.97 -23.88
N ALA A 121 -4.74 8.54 -24.81
CA ALA A 121 -3.37 8.19 -24.49
C ALA A 121 -2.65 9.35 -23.76
N GLY A 122 -2.01 9.03 -22.65
CA GLY A 122 -1.34 10.02 -21.80
C GLY A 122 -2.24 10.73 -20.78
N ALA A 123 -3.55 10.47 -20.78
CA ALA A 123 -4.44 11.00 -19.75
C ALA A 123 -4.22 10.33 -18.38
N SER A 124 -4.44 11.10 -17.32
CA SER A 124 -4.45 10.60 -15.96
C SER A 124 -5.74 11.09 -15.27
N PRO A 125 -6.61 10.19 -14.84
CA PRO A 125 -6.52 8.71 -14.89
C PRO A 125 -6.65 8.14 -16.31
N ALA A 126 -6.11 6.93 -16.52
CA ALA A 126 -6.14 6.25 -17.82
C ALA A 126 -7.53 5.66 -18.18
N VAL A 127 -8.46 5.69 -17.24
CA VAL A 127 -9.83 5.19 -17.38
C VAL A 127 -10.81 6.29 -16.97
N GLU A 128 -11.86 6.47 -17.76
CA GLU A 128 -12.96 7.36 -17.45
C GLU A 128 -14.21 6.55 -17.11
N VAL A 129 -14.66 6.65 -15.86
CA VAL A 129 -15.89 6.02 -15.38
C VAL A 129 -17.07 6.89 -15.75
N LEU A 130 -18.15 6.27 -16.20
CA LEU A 130 -19.34 6.93 -16.74
C LEU A 130 -20.52 6.73 -15.78
N PRO A 131 -20.73 7.64 -14.80
CA PRO A 131 -21.84 7.54 -13.87
C PRO A 131 -23.17 7.86 -14.55
N SER A 132 -24.26 7.25 -14.08
CA SER A 132 -25.61 7.60 -14.51
C SER A 132 -26.13 8.85 -13.81
N ASP A 133 -25.83 8.98 -12.51
CA ASP A 133 -26.05 10.15 -11.69
C ASP A 133 -24.76 10.47 -10.93
N PRO A 134 -23.96 11.44 -11.40
CA PRO A 134 -22.66 11.69 -10.83
C PRO A 134 -22.65 11.97 -9.32
N GLU A 135 -23.66 12.68 -8.81
CA GLU A 135 -23.69 13.01 -7.38
C GLU A 135 -24.18 11.82 -6.52
N ALA A 136 -25.22 11.13 -6.97
CA ALA A 136 -25.72 9.96 -6.26
C ALA A 136 -24.72 8.81 -6.29
N ASP A 137 -24.10 8.55 -7.44
CA ASP A 137 -23.08 7.53 -7.59
C ASP A 137 -21.83 7.87 -6.77
N ALA A 138 -21.42 9.13 -6.71
CA ALA A 138 -20.28 9.56 -5.89
C ALA A 138 -20.53 9.28 -4.41
N ARG A 139 -21.70 9.66 -3.86
CA ARG A 139 -22.05 9.36 -2.47
C ARG A 139 -22.07 7.86 -2.19
N ARG A 140 -22.75 7.10 -3.04
CA ARG A 140 -22.86 5.64 -2.91
C ARG A 140 -21.47 4.97 -2.88
N LEU A 141 -20.63 5.30 -3.84
CA LEU A 141 -19.29 4.71 -3.97
C LEU A 141 -18.36 5.15 -2.85
N PHE A 142 -18.39 6.42 -2.46
CA PHE A 142 -17.54 6.92 -1.36
C PHE A 142 -17.91 6.25 -0.03
N ARG A 143 -19.19 6.17 0.31
CA ARG A 143 -19.66 5.47 1.54
C ARG A 143 -19.25 4.01 1.56
N ARG A 144 -19.39 3.31 0.44
CA ARG A 144 -18.96 1.92 0.31
C ARG A 144 -17.44 1.79 0.53
N PHE A 145 -16.66 2.67 -0.07
CA PHE A 145 -15.21 2.68 0.08
C PHE A 145 -14.79 3.00 1.53
N ALA A 146 -15.38 4.00 2.16
CA ALA A 146 -15.09 4.37 3.54
C ALA A 146 -15.39 3.20 4.50
N ALA A 147 -16.53 2.53 4.33
CA ALA A 147 -16.88 1.34 5.13
C ALA A 147 -15.89 0.16 4.91
N ALA A 148 -15.33 0.04 3.71
CA ALA A 148 -14.33 -0.98 3.43
C ALA A 148 -12.92 -0.60 3.92
N ALA A 149 -12.56 0.67 3.90
CA ALA A 149 -11.23 1.15 4.28
C ALA A 149 -11.05 1.30 5.79
N LEU A 150 -12.07 1.75 6.50
CA LEU A 150 -12.00 2.05 7.93
C LEU A 150 -12.53 0.91 8.78
N VAL A 151 -11.95 0.72 9.94
CA VAL A 151 -12.43 -0.25 10.94
C VAL A 151 -13.61 0.31 11.72
N LYS A 152 -13.53 1.61 12.09
CA LYS A 152 -14.63 2.35 12.71
C LYS A 152 -15.36 3.17 11.65
N PRO A 153 -16.71 3.17 11.64
CA PRO A 153 -17.46 4.10 10.81
C PRO A 153 -17.16 5.56 11.19
N LEU A 154 -17.00 6.41 10.19
CA LEU A 154 -16.93 7.85 10.42
C LEU A 154 -18.28 8.43 10.86
N PRO A 155 -18.27 9.50 11.65
CA PRO A 155 -19.45 10.34 11.88
C PRO A 155 -20.05 10.83 10.55
N GLU A 156 -21.35 10.99 10.50
CA GLU A 156 -22.04 11.40 9.28
C GLU A 156 -21.59 12.79 8.79
N GLU A 157 -21.22 13.68 9.71
CA GLU A 157 -20.68 15.01 9.39
C GLU A 157 -19.36 14.94 8.64
N ASP A 158 -18.47 13.99 9.02
CA ASP A 158 -17.17 13.79 8.37
C ASP A 158 -17.36 13.16 6.98
N ILE A 159 -18.24 12.17 6.87
CA ILE A 159 -18.62 11.60 5.56
C ILE A 159 -19.16 12.68 4.62
N ALA A 160 -20.05 13.54 5.13
CA ALA A 160 -20.62 14.63 4.36
C ALA A 160 -19.56 15.64 3.88
N ALA A 161 -18.50 15.87 4.67
CA ALA A 161 -17.39 16.73 4.27
C ALA A 161 -16.61 16.16 3.08
N TYR A 162 -16.30 14.85 3.08
CA TYR A 162 -15.67 14.19 1.93
C TYR A 162 -16.59 14.17 0.70
N GLU A 163 -17.88 13.89 0.89
CA GLU A 163 -18.86 13.94 -0.20
C GLU A 163 -18.93 15.33 -0.83
N ALA A 164 -18.93 16.38 0.00
CA ALA A 164 -18.94 17.75 -0.46
C ALA A 164 -17.70 18.10 -1.29
N LEU A 165 -16.51 17.62 -0.87
CA LEU A 165 -15.27 17.78 -1.63
C LEU A 165 -15.39 17.16 -3.02
N ILE A 166 -15.86 15.91 -3.12
CA ILE A 166 -16.02 15.21 -4.40
C ILE A 166 -17.04 15.91 -5.29
N ILE A 167 -18.22 16.25 -4.73
CA ILE A 167 -19.31 16.89 -5.48
C ILE A 167 -18.91 18.28 -5.97
N THR A 168 -18.19 19.04 -5.14
CA THR A 168 -17.69 20.36 -5.54
C THR A 168 -16.73 20.25 -6.70
N ALA A 169 -15.82 19.25 -6.69
CA ALA A 169 -14.92 18.99 -7.81
C ALA A 169 -15.67 18.63 -9.10
N ILE A 170 -16.69 17.76 -8.99
CA ILE A 170 -17.55 17.38 -10.15
C ILE A 170 -18.26 18.61 -10.72
N ARG A 171 -18.89 19.42 -9.87
CA ARG A 171 -19.58 20.66 -10.27
C ARG A 171 -18.64 21.69 -10.86
N GLY A 172 -17.37 21.68 -10.41
CA GLY A 172 -16.29 22.51 -10.95
C GLY A 172 -15.73 22.03 -12.29
N GLY A 173 -16.28 20.96 -12.87
CA GLY A 173 -15.85 20.43 -14.16
C GLY A 173 -14.74 19.39 -14.09
N THR A 174 -14.34 18.96 -12.92
CA THR A 174 -13.42 17.81 -12.77
C THR A 174 -14.13 16.54 -13.20
N GLY A 175 -13.48 15.72 -14.03
CA GLY A 175 -14.03 14.43 -14.46
C GLY A 175 -14.34 13.52 -13.28
N PHE A 176 -15.42 12.73 -13.37
CA PHE A 176 -15.93 11.90 -12.28
C PHE A 176 -14.83 11.01 -11.65
N THR A 177 -14.07 10.29 -12.48
CA THR A 177 -12.98 9.41 -12.00
C THR A 177 -11.95 10.19 -11.19
N ALA A 178 -11.53 11.36 -11.67
CA ALA A 178 -10.50 12.17 -10.98
C ALA A 178 -11.04 12.73 -9.66
N ALA A 179 -12.29 13.17 -9.62
CA ALA A 179 -12.94 13.66 -8.41
C ALA A 179 -13.09 12.56 -7.35
N MET A 180 -13.51 11.35 -7.74
CA MET A 180 -13.60 10.20 -6.85
C MET A 180 -12.22 9.80 -6.29
N LEU A 181 -11.20 9.73 -7.13
CA LEU A 181 -9.84 9.42 -6.70
C LEU A 181 -9.28 10.48 -5.73
N ALA A 182 -9.65 11.74 -5.90
CA ALA A 182 -9.27 12.79 -4.93
C ALA A 182 -9.92 12.56 -3.56
N GLY A 183 -11.22 12.22 -3.53
CA GLY A 183 -11.92 11.89 -2.29
C GLY A 183 -11.36 10.64 -1.60
N TYR A 184 -11.09 9.59 -2.35
CA TYR A 184 -10.46 8.38 -1.80
C TYR A 184 -9.07 8.64 -1.22
N ARG A 185 -8.25 9.42 -1.92
CA ARG A 185 -6.93 9.82 -1.41
C ARG A 185 -7.05 10.67 -0.15
N ALA A 186 -8.00 11.59 -0.08
CA ALA A 186 -8.23 12.40 1.11
C ALA A 186 -8.55 11.51 2.32
N LEU A 187 -9.41 10.50 2.16
CA LEU A 187 -9.71 9.54 3.22
C LEU A 187 -8.47 8.72 3.62
N LEU A 188 -7.74 8.19 2.66
CA LEU A 188 -6.52 7.39 2.93
C LEU A 188 -5.38 8.21 3.54
N CYS A 189 -5.41 9.54 3.43
CA CYS A 189 -4.49 10.44 4.10
C CYS A 189 -5.02 10.98 5.43
N SER A 190 -6.22 10.58 5.85
CA SER A 190 -6.81 11.04 7.11
C SER A 190 -6.17 10.37 8.33
N PRO A 191 -6.22 11.01 9.50
CA PRO A 191 -5.81 10.39 10.75
C PRO A 191 -6.56 9.09 11.05
N ASP A 192 -7.84 9.02 10.72
CA ASP A 192 -8.70 7.84 10.97
C ASP A 192 -8.24 6.60 10.21
N PHE A 193 -7.57 6.79 9.07
CA PHE A 193 -6.98 5.69 8.31
C PHE A 193 -5.53 5.41 8.70
N LEU A 194 -4.72 6.46 8.96
CA LEU A 194 -3.27 6.33 9.14
C LEU A 194 -2.86 5.93 10.55
N TYR A 195 -3.69 6.19 11.55
CA TYR A 195 -3.34 5.94 12.95
C TYR A 195 -4.28 4.94 13.59
N LEU A 196 -3.72 4.13 14.47
CA LEU A 196 -4.50 3.28 15.37
C LEU A 196 -4.90 4.09 16.59
N ASP A 197 -6.15 3.99 17.02
CA ASP A 197 -6.61 4.59 18.27
C ASP A 197 -5.85 4.01 19.45
N GLU A 198 -5.43 4.85 20.39
CA GLU A 198 -4.84 4.40 21.65
C GLU A 198 -5.90 4.04 22.66
N PRO A 199 -5.76 2.89 23.36
CA PRO A 199 -6.61 2.57 24.49
C PRO A 199 -6.26 3.55 25.62
N GLY A 200 -7.12 4.49 25.92
CA GLY A 200 -6.90 5.48 26.98
C GLY A 200 -7.19 6.92 26.57
N ASN A 201 -7.26 7.26 25.30
CA ASN A 201 -7.82 8.52 24.82
C ASN A 201 -9.34 8.45 24.66
N ALA A 202 -10.00 7.49 25.29
CA ALA A 202 -11.46 7.46 25.45
C ALA A 202 -11.92 8.60 26.38
N GLY A 203 -11.54 9.82 26.02
CA GLY A 203 -11.98 11.06 26.66
C GLY A 203 -13.36 11.50 26.24
N SER A 204 -14.19 10.62 25.68
CA SER A 204 -15.57 11.00 25.39
C SER A 204 -16.42 9.76 25.05
N SER A 205 -17.03 9.25 26.02
CA SER A 205 -18.15 8.31 26.09
C SER A 205 -17.76 7.12 26.98
N GLY A 206 -17.91 7.28 28.28
CA GLY A 206 -17.74 6.25 29.29
C GLY A 206 -18.72 5.09 29.15
N GLY A 207 -18.57 4.33 28.08
CA GLY A 207 -19.16 3.02 27.91
C GLY A 207 -18.11 1.97 28.22
N CYS A 208 -18.45 0.97 29.01
CA CYS A 208 -17.63 -0.19 29.32
C CYS A 208 -17.03 -0.77 28.01
N GLY A 209 -15.71 -0.50 27.80
CA GLY A 209 -14.88 -1.27 26.89
C GLY A 209 -15.12 -1.16 25.39
N ASP A 210 -14.74 -0.04 24.75
CA ASP A 210 -14.45 -0.10 23.31
C ASP A 210 -13.14 -0.88 23.10
N PHE A 211 -13.26 -2.17 22.78
CA PHE A 211 -12.12 -3.06 22.53
C PHE A 211 -11.70 -3.10 21.05
N VAL A 212 -12.29 -2.25 20.20
CA VAL A 212 -11.91 -2.14 18.78
C VAL A 212 -10.42 -1.79 18.61
N PRO A 213 -9.82 -0.83 19.37
CA PRO A 213 -8.39 -0.59 19.30
C PRO A 213 -7.52 -1.81 19.68
N LEU A 214 -7.99 -2.61 20.65
CA LEU A 214 -7.31 -3.85 21.03
C LEU A 214 -7.37 -4.89 19.89
N ALA A 215 -8.54 -5.07 19.29
CA ALA A 215 -8.72 -5.96 18.14
C ALA A 215 -7.83 -5.54 16.95
N GLN A 216 -7.74 -4.25 16.66
CA GLN A 216 -6.85 -3.72 15.61
C GLN A 216 -5.39 -4.05 15.89
N ARG A 217 -4.89 -3.77 17.10
CA ARG A 217 -3.51 -4.08 17.47
C ARG A 217 -3.20 -5.57 17.39
N LEU A 218 -4.11 -6.41 17.89
CA LEU A 218 -3.96 -7.86 17.87
C LEU A 218 -3.85 -8.36 16.42
N SER A 219 -4.75 -7.91 15.56
CA SER A 219 -4.80 -8.31 14.17
C SER A 219 -3.58 -7.85 13.38
N TYR A 220 -3.17 -6.60 13.52
CA TYR A 220 -1.96 -6.11 12.85
C TYR A 220 -0.68 -6.76 13.39
N PHE A 221 -0.63 -7.05 14.68
CA PHE A 221 0.54 -7.72 15.27
C PHE A 221 0.69 -9.17 14.81
N LEU A 222 -0.41 -9.93 14.71
CA LEU A 222 -0.38 -11.35 14.38
C LEU A 222 -0.43 -11.63 12.88
N TRP A 223 -1.19 -10.83 12.11
CA TRP A 223 -1.51 -11.14 10.71
C TRP A 223 -1.22 -10.00 9.73
N ASP A 224 -0.69 -8.87 10.20
CA ASP A 224 -0.41 -7.69 9.37
C ASP A 224 -1.62 -7.24 8.52
N THR A 225 -2.82 -7.37 9.10
CA THR A 225 -4.08 -7.04 8.44
C THR A 225 -5.11 -6.48 9.42
N ARG A 226 -6.20 -5.94 8.89
CA ARG A 226 -7.33 -5.46 9.69
C ARG A 226 -8.06 -6.62 10.39
N PRO A 227 -8.75 -6.36 11.53
CA PRO A 227 -9.55 -7.36 12.19
C PRO A 227 -10.60 -7.97 11.26
N ASP A 228 -10.79 -9.26 11.34
CA ASP A 228 -11.89 -9.92 10.68
C ASP A 228 -13.26 -9.59 11.33
N PRO A 229 -14.37 -9.86 10.66
CA PRO A 229 -15.70 -9.56 11.21
C PRO A 229 -16.00 -10.25 12.55
N ALA A 230 -15.44 -11.45 12.80
CA ALA A 230 -15.68 -12.19 14.02
C ALA A 230 -14.95 -11.55 15.21
N LEU A 231 -13.68 -11.20 15.03
CA LEU A 231 -12.89 -10.49 16.05
C LEU A 231 -13.48 -9.10 16.32
N LEU A 232 -13.91 -8.39 15.28
CA LEU A 232 -14.53 -7.08 15.40
C LEU A 232 -15.86 -7.13 16.16
N ALA A 233 -16.67 -8.16 15.92
CA ALA A 233 -17.93 -8.37 16.66
C ALA A 233 -17.67 -8.59 18.15
N LYS A 234 -16.66 -9.40 18.53
CA LYS A 234 -16.26 -9.61 19.93
C LYS A 234 -15.72 -8.33 20.59
N ALA A 235 -15.01 -7.52 19.83
CA ALA A 235 -14.53 -6.23 20.30
C ALA A 235 -15.69 -5.26 20.57
N THR A 236 -16.65 -5.18 19.65
CA THR A 236 -17.81 -4.30 19.75
C THR A 236 -18.79 -4.73 20.85
N SER A 237 -18.97 -6.04 21.08
CA SER A 237 -19.79 -6.56 22.17
C SER A 237 -19.16 -6.40 23.56
N GLY A 238 -17.84 -6.10 23.62
CA GLY A 238 -17.07 -6.07 24.87
C GLY A 238 -16.56 -7.44 25.32
N ASP A 239 -16.89 -8.52 24.61
CA ASP A 239 -16.46 -9.88 24.95
C ASP A 239 -14.93 -10.03 24.89
N LEU A 240 -14.27 -9.30 24.03
CA LEU A 240 -12.80 -9.32 23.89
C LEU A 240 -12.08 -8.83 25.17
N GLY A 241 -12.78 -8.14 26.07
CA GLY A 241 -12.25 -7.76 27.39
C GLY A 241 -12.17 -8.91 28.38
N ARG A 242 -12.77 -10.06 28.09
CA ARG A 242 -12.67 -11.25 28.95
C ARG A 242 -11.39 -12.02 28.65
N PRO A 243 -10.54 -12.31 29.67
CA PRO A 243 -9.24 -12.96 29.44
C PRO A 243 -9.33 -14.29 28.68
N GLU A 244 -10.35 -15.10 28.95
CA GLU A 244 -10.57 -16.38 28.29
C GLU A 244 -10.91 -16.22 26.81
N VAL A 245 -11.67 -15.18 26.44
CA VAL A 245 -12.00 -14.87 25.05
C VAL A 245 -10.77 -14.35 24.31
N LEU A 246 -10.06 -13.39 24.92
CA LEU A 246 -8.83 -12.86 24.35
C LEU A 246 -7.79 -13.95 24.11
N HIS A 247 -7.63 -14.86 25.08
CA HIS A 247 -6.68 -15.97 24.96
C HIS A 247 -7.05 -16.97 23.86
N ALA A 248 -8.33 -17.10 23.55
CA ALA A 248 -8.79 -17.96 22.47
C ALA A 248 -8.62 -17.34 21.06
N GLU A 249 -8.42 -16.03 20.98
CA GLU A 249 -8.19 -15.30 19.73
C GLU A 249 -6.68 -15.16 19.40
N VAL A 250 -5.79 -15.50 20.30
CA VAL A 250 -4.33 -15.50 20.14
C VAL A 250 -3.80 -16.91 19.88
#